data_f61dabb617cdb4f08df26a101798e06d
#
_entry.id   f61dabb617cdb4f08df26a101798e06d
#
_cell.length_a   1.000
_cell.length_b   1.000
_cell.length_c   1.000
_cell.angle_alpha   90.00
_cell.angle_beta   90.00
_cell.angle_gamma   90.00
#
_symmetry.space_group_name_H-M   'P 1'
#
loop_
_entity.id
_entity.type
_entity.pdbx_description
1 polymer ?
#
loop_
_entity_poly.entity_id
_entity_poly.type
_entity_poly.pdbx_seq_one_letter_code
_entity_poly.pdbx_strand_id
1 'polypeptide(L)'
;MPFTPAVLNKRLSDLIVHEIDPSVGYNRRDINITPAAVQLGQVVFRAKSSDLTAAYAVLSAAAQLVDTNEFAIVGGDHYSFNPSFTPRTSATGQFNAVAIVGNGNAIQLKEYFVKQVAQDADGANLTDAQFETLRGLLEAAGIQLLKTL
;
A
#
# COMPACT_ATOMS: atom_id res chain seq x y z
N MET A 1 -27.80 25.10 11.75
CA MET A 1 -27.38 24.15 10.72
C MET A 1 -26.28 23.24 11.26
N PRO A 2 -26.43 21.94 11.18
CA PRO A 2 -25.32 21.06 11.53
C PRO A 2 -24.18 21.28 10.54
N PHE A 3 -22.96 21.45 11.05
CA PHE A 3 -21.78 21.44 10.22
C PHE A 3 -21.53 20.02 9.70
N THR A 4 -21.49 19.86 8.39
CA THR A 4 -20.93 18.64 7.82
C THR A 4 -19.40 18.77 7.88
N PRO A 5 -18.68 17.89 8.62
CA PRO A 5 -17.24 17.96 8.65
C PRO A 5 -16.70 17.83 7.23
N ALA A 6 -15.78 18.72 6.84
CA ALA A 6 -15.08 18.57 5.58
C ALA A 6 -14.22 17.30 5.64
N VAL A 7 -14.46 16.37 4.72
CA VAL A 7 -13.59 15.21 4.55
C VAL A 7 -12.32 15.70 3.87
N LEU A 8 -11.22 15.78 4.64
CA LEU A 8 -9.92 16.11 4.07
C LEU A 8 -9.42 14.93 3.25
N ASN A 9 -9.06 15.23 2.02
CA ASN A 9 -8.42 14.22 1.17
C ASN A 9 -7.08 13.80 1.77
N LYS A 10 -6.88 12.50 1.89
CA LYS A 10 -5.61 11.92 2.33
C LYS A 10 -4.53 12.22 1.29
N ARG A 11 -3.34 12.56 1.76
CA ARG A 11 -2.19 12.89 0.92
C ARG A 11 -1.09 11.86 1.13
N LEU A 12 -0.20 11.74 0.18
CA LEU A 12 0.98 10.88 0.32
C LEU A 12 1.83 11.29 1.54
N SER A 13 1.91 12.58 1.86
CA SER A 13 2.57 13.11 3.06
C SER A 13 1.89 12.69 4.37
N ASP A 14 0.63 12.26 4.33
CA ASP A 14 -0.05 11.70 5.51
C ASP A 14 0.37 10.26 5.76
N LEU A 15 0.89 9.58 4.76
CA LEU A 15 1.35 8.20 4.81
C LEU A 15 2.86 8.10 5.08
N ILE A 16 3.69 8.86 4.37
CA ILE A 16 5.14 8.75 4.43
C ILE A 16 5.71 9.63 5.55
N VAL A 17 6.50 9.05 6.43
CA VAL A 17 7.28 9.77 7.45
C VAL A 17 8.64 10.16 6.90
N HIS A 18 9.34 9.20 6.32
CA HIS A 18 10.68 9.38 5.78
C HIS A 18 10.90 8.46 4.58
N GLU A 19 11.57 8.96 3.57
CA GLU A 19 11.92 8.23 2.38
C GLU A 19 13.33 8.63 1.95
N ILE A 20 14.19 7.65 1.69
CA ILE A 20 15.52 7.90 1.17
C ILE A 20 15.37 8.26 -0.31
N ASP A 21 15.93 9.42 -0.67
CA ASP A 21 16.06 9.90 -2.04
C ASP A 21 14.76 9.83 -2.87
N PRO A 22 13.69 10.53 -2.43
CA PRO A 22 12.40 10.47 -3.12
C PRO A 22 12.45 10.98 -4.56
N SER A 23 13.45 11.79 -4.90
CA SER A 23 13.57 12.37 -6.24
C SER A 23 13.92 11.35 -7.31
N VAL A 24 14.56 10.24 -6.96
CA VAL A 24 14.91 9.16 -7.88
C VAL A 24 13.92 7.97 -7.79
N GLY A 25 12.91 8.06 -6.93
CA GLY A 25 11.89 7.03 -6.80
C GLY A 25 12.41 5.68 -6.29
N TYR A 26 13.43 5.68 -5.43
CA TYR A 26 14.11 4.47 -4.95
C TYR A 26 13.16 3.42 -4.35
N ASN A 27 12.12 3.87 -3.62
CA ASN A 27 11.14 3.02 -2.99
C ASN A 27 9.83 2.92 -3.77
N ARG A 28 9.78 3.42 -4.99
CA ARG A 28 8.56 3.45 -5.78
C ARG A 28 8.74 2.64 -7.05
N ARG A 29 7.75 1.84 -7.34
CA ARG A 29 7.73 1.02 -8.54
C ARG A 29 6.34 1.00 -9.13
N ASP A 30 6.27 1.00 -10.45
CA ASP A 30 5.03 0.71 -11.16
C ASP A 30 4.70 -0.75 -11.01
N ILE A 31 3.48 -1.03 -10.61
CA ILE A 31 2.99 -2.39 -10.47
C ILE A 31 1.73 -2.59 -11.28
N ASN A 32 1.51 -3.82 -11.71
CA ASN A 32 0.24 -4.27 -12.22
C ASN A 32 -0.60 -4.79 -11.06
N ILE A 33 -1.88 -4.42 -11.04
CA ILE A 33 -2.83 -4.88 -10.04
C ILE A 33 -3.95 -5.63 -10.76
N THR A 34 -4.36 -6.78 -10.22
CA THR A 34 -5.60 -7.44 -10.64
C THR A 34 -6.74 -6.41 -10.53
N PRO A 35 -7.62 -6.30 -11.54
CA PRO A 35 -8.64 -5.25 -11.59
C PRO A 35 -9.45 -5.15 -10.30
N ALA A 36 -9.31 -4.04 -9.61
CA ALA A 36 -9.99 -3.71 -8.37
C ALA A 36 -9.93 -2.20 -8.12
N ALA A 37 -10.88 -1.66 -7.39
CA ALA A 37 -10.76 -0.32 -6.85
C ALA A 37 -9.65 -0.30 -5.79
N VAL A 38 -8.77 0.67 -5.86
CA VAL A 38 -7.67 0.82 -4.91
C VAL A 38 -7.66 2.24 -4.32
N GLN A 39 -7.04 2.37 -3.16
CA GLN A 39 -6.86 3.65 -2.50
C GLN A 39 -5.44 3.81 -1.98
N LEU A 40 -5.07 5.04 -1.68
CA LEU A 40 -3.78 5.36 -1.08
C LEU A 40 -3.61 4.63 0.26
N GLY A 41 -2.47 3.99 0.44
CA GLY A 41 -2.15 3.26 1.66
C GLY A 41 -2.64 1.81 1.68
N GLN A 42 -3.32 1.36 0.62
CA GLN A 42 -3.83 -0.01 0.53
C GLN A 42 -2.69 -1.02 0.39
N VAL A 43 -2.79 -2.11 1.13
CA VAL A 43 -1.82 -3.21 1.06
C VAL A 43 -2.18 -4.12 -0.11
N VAL A 44 -1.20 -4.41 -0.94
CA VAL A 44 -1.29 -5.36 -2.04
C VAL A 44 -0.23 -6.44 -1.87
N PHE A 45 -0.49 -7.61 -2.40
CA PHE A 45 0.40 -8.75 -2.28
C PHE A 45 0.44 -9.56 -3.57
N ARG A 46 1.50 -10.33 -3.72
CA ARG A 46 1.62 -11.42 -4.70
C ARG A 46 2.56 -12.51 -4.16
N ALA A 47 2.50 -13.69 -4.74
CA ALA A 47 3.51 -14.70 -4.45
C ALA A 47 4.90 -14.19 -4.87
N LYS A 48 5.91 -14.46 -4.05
CA LYS A 48 7.31 -14.14 -4.39
C LYS A 48 7.67 -14.82 -5.70
N SER A 49 8.19 -14.05 -6.65
CA SER A 49 8.54 -14.53 -7.99
C SER A 49 9.67 -13.68 -8.56
N SER A 50 10.43 -14.28 -9.46
CA SER A 50 11.39 -13.56 -10.30
C SER A 50 10.70 -12.78 -11.44
N ASP A 51 9.43 -13.06 -11.71
CA ASP A 51 8.64 -12.34 -12.70
C ASP A 51 8.15 -11.00 -12.15
N LEU A 52 8.86 -9.94 -12.52
CA LEU A 52 8.53 -8.59 -12.09
C LEU A 52 7.23 -8.04 -12.70
N THR A 53 6.67 -8.72 -13.69
CA THR A 53 5.41 -8.32 -14.36
C THR A 53 4.18 -8.98 -13.75
N ALA A 54 4.36 -9.94 -12.84
CA ALA A 54 3.24 -10.60 -12.17
C ALA A 54 2.37 -9.60 -11.41
N ALA A 55 1.06 -9.73 -11.55
CA ALA A 55 0.12 -8.81 -10.92
C ALA A 55 0.04 -9.01 -9.41
N TYR A 56 -0.09 -7.89 -8.71
CA TYR A 56 -0.48 -7.87 -7.30
C TYR A 56 -2.01 -7.97 -7.18
N ALA A 57 -2.47 -8.50 -6.08
CA ALA A 57 -3.88 -8.45 -5.68
C ALA A 57 -4.02 -7.62 -4.40
N VAL A 58 -5.21 -7.06 -4.19
CA VAL A 58 -5.54 -6.36 -2.95
C VAL A 58 -5.61 -7.38 -1.81
N LEU A 59 -5.01 -7.05 -0.67
CA LEU A 59 -5.13 -7.88 0.54
C LEU A 59 -6.61 -8.01 0.93
N SER A 60 -7.12 -9.22 0.99
CA SER A 60 -8.55 -9.49 1.22
C SER A 60 -8.82 -10.49 2.35
N ALA A 61 -7.79 -11.17 2.85
CA ALA A 61 -7.93 -12.17 3.90
C ALA A 61 -6.64 -12.32 4.72
N ALA A 62 -6.78 -12.60 6.00
CA ALA A 62 -5.64 -12.83 6.89
C ALA A 62 -4.79 -14.05 6.49
N ALA A 63 -5.38 -15.04 5.82
CA ALA A 63 -4.66 -16.21 5.32
C ALA A 63 -3.58 -15.86 4.26
N GLN A 64 -3.63 -14.66 3.67
CA GLN A 64 -2.63 -14.17 2.73
C GLN A 64 -1.37 -13.62 3.40
N LEU A 65 -1.40 -13.45 4.72
CA LEU A 65 -0.28 -12.95 5.52
C LEU A 65 0.74 -14.05 5.79
N VAL A 66 1.45 -14.45 4.76
CA VAL A 66 2.46 -15.51 4.80
C VAL A 66 3.78 -15.04 4.19
N ASP A 67 4.88 -15.60 4.64
CA ASP A 67 6.23 -15.21 4.21
C ASP A 67 6.57 -15.59 2.78
N THR A 68 5.77 -16.45 2.16
CA THR A 68 5.87 -16.80 0.75
C THR A 68 5.31 -15.74 -0.18
N ASN A 69 4.59 -14.76 0.36
CA ASN A 69 4.11 -13.59 -0.35
C ASN A 69 5.05 -12.39 -0.16
N GLU A 70 5.06 -11.52 -1.14
CA GLU A 70 5.66 -10.19 -1.04
C GLU A 70 4.55 -9.14 -1.03
N PHE A 71 4.79 -8.07 -0.28
CA PHE A 71 3.81 -7.02 -0.02
C PHE A 71 4.32 -5.67 -0.49
N ALA A 72 3.39 -4.83 -0.91
CA ALA A 72 3.62 -3.45 -1.25
C ALA A 72 2.45 -2.58 -0.77
N ILE A 73 2.67 -1.28 -0.72
CA ILE A 73 1.66 -0.29 -0.32
C ILE A 73 1.36 0.61 -1.51
N VAL A 74 0.10 0.77 -1.85
CA VAL A 74 -0.30 1.66 -2.95
C VAL A 74 0.01 3.10 -2.58
N GLY A 75 0.86 3.75 -3.37
CA GLY A 75 1.28 5.15 -3.20
C GLY A 75 0.58 6.14 -4.13
N GLY A 76 -0.35 5.69 -4.95
CA GLY A 76 -1.10 6.52 -5.87
C GLY A 76 -1.12 5.98 -7.30
N ASP A 77 -1.55 6.80 -8.22
CA ASP A 77 -1.39 6.56 -9.65
C ASP A 77 -0.39 7.57 -10.24
N HIS A 78 -0.08 7.43 -11.52
CA HIS A 78 0.85 8.33 -12.20
C HIS A 78 0.33 9.76 -12.39
N TYR A 79 -0.98 9.99 -12.25
CA TYR A 79 -1.64 11.19 -12.73
C TYR A 79 -2.50 11.88 -11.68
N SER A 80 -2.79 11.21 -10.59
CA SER A 80 -3.76 11.70 -9.60
C SER A 80 -3.22 11.50 -8.19
N PHE A 81 -3.30 12.55 -7.40
CA PHE A 81 -3.10 12.48 -5.95
C PHE A 81 -4.41 12.18 -5.21
N ASN A 82 -5.41 11.70 -5.93
CA ASN A 82 -6.69 11.33 -5.34
C ASN A 82 -6.49 10.11 -4.42
N PRO A 83 -6.93 10.17 -3.17
CA PRO A 83 -6.81 9.05 -2.23
C PRO A 83 -7.62 7.82 -2.64
N SER A 84 -8.69 8.02 -3.40
CA SER A 84 -9.47 6.96 -4.03
C SER A 84 -9.38 7.13 -5.54
N PHE A 85 -8.76 6.21 -6.22
CA PHE A 85 -8.56 6.27 -7.66
C PHE A 85 -8.84 4.93 -8.33
N THR A 86 -9.24 5.00 -9.59
CA THR A 86 -9.30 3.82 -10.45
C THR A 86 -8.00 3.79 -11.26
N PRO A 87 -7.14 2.79 -11.06
CA PRO A 87 -5.91 2.68 -11.82
C PRO A 87 -6.18 2.58 -13.32
N ARG A 88 -5.23 3.04 -14.12
CA ARG A 88 -5.32 2.88 -15.57
C ARG A 88 -5.15 1.41 -15.96
N THR A 89 -5.91 0.99 -16.96
CA THR A 89 -5.75 -0.34 -17.52
C THR A 89 -4.48 -0.42 -18.37
N SER A 90 -3.65 -1.40 -18.11
CA SER A 90 -2.46 -1.71 -18.93
C SER A 90 -2.85 -2.40 -20.23
N ALA A 91 -1.87 -2.55 -21.13
CA ALA A 91 -2.06 -3.30 -22.38
C ALA A 91 -2.46 -4.76 -22.17
N THR A 92 -2.17 -5.33 -21.01
CA THR A 92 -2.55 -6.70 -20.62
C THR A 92 -3.90 -6.79 -19.92
N GLY A 93 -4.63 -5.68 -19.81
CA GLY A 93 -5.94 -5.63 -19.14
C GLY A 93 -5.84 -5.55 -17.62
N GLN A 94 -4.63 -5.38 -17.07
CA GLN A 94 -4.39 -5.18 -15.64
C GLN A 94 -4.38 -3.69 -15.31
N PHE A 95 -4.63 -3.35 -14.07
CA PHE A 95 -4.52 -1.98 -13.61
C PHE A 95 -3.06 -1.65 -13.23
N ASN A 96 -2.63 -0.43 -13.57
CA ASN A 96 -1.33 0.10 -13.20
C ASN A 96 -1.45 1.08 -12.03
N ALA A 97 -0.59 0.94 -11.06
CA ALA A 97 -0.47 1.89 -9.95
C ALA A 97 1.00 2.05 -9.55
N VAL A 98 1.28 3.13 -8.83
CA VAL A 98 2.57 3.33 -8.18
C VAL A 98 2.50 2.67 -6.81
N ALA A 99 3.43 1.76 -6.54
CA ALA A 99 3.54 1.11 -5.24
C ALA A 99 4.78 1.58 -4.49
N ILE A 100 4.64 1.66 -3.18
CA ILE A 100 5.74 1.76 -2.24
C ILE A 100 6.23 0.35 -1.99
N VAL A 101 7.48 0.11 -2.37
CA VAL A 101 8.16 -1.16 -2.16
C VAL A 101 9.34 -0.93 -1.22
N GLY A 102 9.55 -1.84 -0.29
CA GLY A 102 10.70 -1.79 0.60
C GLY A 102 11.98 -2.10 -0.16
N ASN A 103 13.03 -1.38 0.19
CA ASN A 103 14.36 -1.60 -0.37
C ASN A 103 15.41 -1.35 0.73
N GLY A 104 15.58 -2.35 1.59
CA GLY A 104 16.56 -2.29 2.66
C GLY A 104 16.25 -1.26 3.77
N ASN A 105 15.01 -1.19 4.25
CA ASN A 105 14.54 -0.24 5.27
C ASN A 105 14.65 1.23 4.85
N ALA A 106 14.50 1.49 3.57
CA ALA A 106 14.67 2.82 3.02
C ALA A 106 13.45 3.73 3.14
N ILE A 107 12.32 3.23 3.65
CA ILE A 107 11.09 4.01 3.81
C ILE A 107 10.42 3.75 5.16
N GLN A 108 9.91 4.83 5.74
CA GLN A 108 9.15 4.80 6.98
C GLN A 108 7.75 5.38 6.74
N LEU A 109 6.74 4.62 7.11
CA LEU A 109 5.34 4.98 6.95
C LEU A 109 4.67 5.15 8.32
N LYS A 110 3.60 5.94 8.35
CA LYS A 110 2.78 6.09 9.55
C LYS A 110 1.93 4.84 9.76
N GLU A 111 2.16 4.15 10.87
CA GLU A 111 1.46 2.92 11.21
C GLU A 111 -0.05 3.09 11.22
N TYR A 112 -0.53 4.14 11.87
CA TYR A 112 -1.97 4.33 12.02
C TYR A 112 -2.69 4.44 10.68
N PHE A 113 -2.04 5.05 9.67
CA PHE A 113 -2.63 5.19 8.35
C PHE A 113 -2.76 3.83 7.66
N VAL A 114 -1.68 3.06 7.63
CA VAL A 114 -1.68 1.72 7.02
C VAL A 114 -2.64 0.80 7.77
N LYS A 115 -2.65 0.86 9.09
CA LYS A 115 -3.55 0.05 9.93
C LYS A 115 -5.01 0.37 9.66
N GLN A 116 -5.36 1.63 9.59
CA GLN A 116 -6.75 2.04 9.33
C GLN A 116 -7.21 1.55 7.96
N VAL A 117 -6.38 1.71 6.92
CA VAL A 117 -6.72 1.24 5.58
C VAL A 117 -6.85 -0.29 5.56
N ALA A 118 -5.92 -1.02 6.16
CA ALA A 118 -5.95 -2.48 6.20
C ALA A 118 -7.17 -3.02 6.97
N GLN A 119 -7.59 -2.34 8.04
CA GLN A 119 -8.75 -2.76 8.82
C GLN A 119 -10.08 -2.34 8.20
N ASP A 120 -10.14 -1.16 7.57
CA ASP A 120 -11.39 -0.57 7.11
C ASP A 120 -11.65 -0.79 5.61
N ALA A 121 -10.62 -0.86 4.80
CA ALA A 121 -10.73 -0.72 3.35
C ALA A 121 -10.16 -1.87 2.52
N ASP A 122 -9.25 -2.66 3.06
CA ASP A 122 -8.68 -3.79 2.31
C ASP A 122 -9.61 -5.02 2.25
N GLY A 123 -10.75 -4.95 2.95
CA GLY A 123 -11.70 -6.07 3.01
C GLY A 123 -11.21 -7.24 3.87
N ALA A 124 -10.05 -7.13 4.47
CA ALA A 124 -9.47 -8.18 5.31
C ALA A 124 -9.96 -8.12 6.76
N ASN A 125 -10.43 -6.95 7.24
CA ASN A 125 -10.86 -6.71 8.62
C ASN A 125 -9.88 -7.30 9.65
N LEU A 126 -8.60 -6.94 9.51
CA LEU A 126 -7.53 -7.50 10.34
C LEU A 126 -7.74 -7.14 11.80
N THR A 127 -7.59 -8.14 12.67
CA THR A 127 -7.43 -7.91 14.11
C THR A 127 -6.07 -7.25 14.39
N ASP A 128 -5.90 -6.71 15.60
CA ASP A 128 -4.60 -6.12 15.98
C ASP A 128 -3.46 -7.14 15.91
N ALA A 129 -3.69 -8.39 16.29
CA ALA A 129 -2.70 -9.46 16.19
C ALA A 129 -2.34 -9.78 14.73
N GLN A 130 -3.33 -9.81 13.85
CA GLN A 130 -3.10 -10.00 12.41
C GLN A 130 -2.36 -8.81 11.79
N PHE A 131 -2.68 -7.59 12.22
CA PHE A 131 -1.93 -6.42 11.79
C PHE A 131 -0.47 -6.47 12.23
N GLU A 132 -0.15 -6.96 13.42
CA GLU A 132 1.24 -7.15 13.85
C GLU A 132 1.97 -8.18 12.98
N THR A 133 1.29 -9.21 12.49
CA THR A 133 1.84 -10.13 11.49
C THR A 133 2.15 -9.41 10.19
N LEU A 134 1.23 -8.59 9.69
CA LEU A 134 1.46 -7.75 8.50
C LEU A 134 2.63 -6.79 8.70
N ARG A 135 2.70 -6.14 9.86
CA ARG A 135 3.85 -5.28 10.22
C ARG A 135 5.17 -6.01 10.04
N GLY A 136 5.30 -7.21 10.60
CA GLY A 136 6.53 -8.00 10.50
C GLY A 136 6.89 -8.33 9.06
N LEU A 137 5.90 -8.65 8.22
CA LEU A 137 6.11 -8.92 6.79
C LEU A 137 6.53 -7.67 6.01
N LEU A 138 5.95 -6.51 6.31
CA LEU A 138 6.35 -5.24 5.70
C LEU A 138 7.76 -4.82 6.14
N GLU A 139 8.09 -4.96 7.40
CA GLU A 139 9.43 -4.65 7.91
C GLU A 139 10.50 -5.56 7.32
N ALA A 140 10.19 -6.84 7.13
CA ALA A 140 11.08 -7.78 6.44
C ALA A 140 11.31 -7.37 4.97
N ALA A 141 10.34 -6.72 4.34
CA ALA A 141 10.46 -6.18 2.98
C ALA A 141 11.19 -4.83 2.94
N GLY A 142 11.47 -4.19 4.09
CA GLY A 142 12.12 -2.88 4.17
C GLY A 142 11.17 -1.70 4.30
N ILE A 143 9.90 -1.93 4.58
CA ILE A 143 8.90 -0.89 4.88
C ILE A 143 8.71 -0.86 6.40
N GLN A 144 9.24 0.16 7.04
CA GLN A 144 9.11 0.34 8.48
C GLN A 144 7.85 1.11 8.82
N LEU A 145 7.05 0.59 9.74
CA LEU A 145 5.87 1.28 10.26
C LEU A 145 6.21 1.95 11.60
N LEU A 146 6.06 3.27 11.64
CA LEU A 146 6.31 4.05 12.84
C LEU A 146 5.01 4.37 13.57
N LYS A 147 5.01 4.12 14.87
CA LYS A 147 3.98 4.63 15.78
C LYS A 147 4.18 6.12 15.94
N THR A 148 3.33 6.89 15.30
CA THR A 148 3.27 8.34 15.46
C THR A 148 2.17 8.68 16.44
N LEU A 149 2.50 9.57 17.33
CA LEU A 149 1.51 10.11 18.26
C LEU A 149 0.55 11.07 17.55
#